data_e9240f59d89b9eaa1758a29db67b2470
#
_entry.id   e9240f59d89b9eaa1758a29db67b2470
#
_cell.length_a   1.000
_cell.length_b   1.000
_cell.length_c   1.000
_cell.angle_alpha   90.00
_cell.angle_beta   90.00
_cell.angle_gamma   90.00
#
_symmetry.space_group_name_H-M   'P 1'
#
loop_
_entity.id
_entity.type
_entity.pdbx_description
1 polymer ?
#
loop_
_entity_poly.entity_id
_entity_poly.type
_entity_poly.pdbx_seq_one_letter_code
_entity_poly.pdbx_strand_id
1 'polypeptide(L)'
;MKRIKRTLAALLIVVLTLALLGEAVFADNSEQPVWPEEGAIQLSKSAAAVEGKENTWEVTLGIQGKNYKTTSDVVLVIDNSNSMYDNSRMAKTKAAANAFVDTLLTEDSTTRIALVVYNLNETHTGFYTYENKAALKHQIDAIAKSRPETLGGTFTQLGLHTARTLLNSAESTGQNKSIVLLSDGEPTASYRIGGSITCTEDIEFTDYTLFF
;
A
#
# COMPACT_ATOMS: atom_id res chain seq x y z
N MET A 1 17.61 -1.21 71.95
CA MET A 1 16.63 -1.99 71.18
C MET A 1 15.46 -1.17 70.59
N LYS A 2 14.84 -0.22 71.27
CA LYS A 2 13.71 0.58 70.73
C LYS A 2 14.10 1.50 69.55
N ARG A 3 15.31 2.03 69.46
CA ARG A 3 15.75 2.90 68.33
C ARG A 3 15.99 2.11 67.05
N ILE A 4 16.59 0.92 67.14
CA ILE A 4 16.83 0.06 65.94
C ILE A 4 15.52 -0.40 65.30
N LYS A 5 14.51 -0.72 66.13
CA LYS A 5 13.17 -1.10 65.59
C LYS A 5 12.46 0.04 64.84
N ARG A 6 12.67 1.30 65.29
CA ARG A 6 12.10 2.49 64.63
C ARG A 6 12.82 2.83 63.31
N THR A 7 14.15 2.68 63.27
CA THR A 7 14.92 2.87 62.02
C THR A 7 14.61 1.77 60.98
N LEU A 8 14.43 0.51 61.41
CA LEU A 8 14.05 -0.58 60.52
C LEU A 8 12.63 -0.40 59.96
N ALA A 9 11.69 0.05 60.80
CA ALA A 9 10.33 0.35 60.37
C ALA A 9 10.28 1.54 59.38
N ALA A 10 11.07 2.59 59.60
CA ALA A 10 11.18 3.73 58.69
C ALA A 10 11.80 3.32 57.34
N LEU A 11 12.83 2.46 57.32
CA LEU A 11 13.43 1.94 56.11
C LEU A 11 12.47 1.06 55.32
N LEU A 12 11.68 0.23 56.00
CA LEU A 12 10.68 -0.62 55.38
C LEU A 12 9.56 0.20 54.72
N ILE A 13 9.14 1.30 55.33
CA ILE A 13 8.13 2.21 54.77
C ILE A 13 8.70 2.93 53.52
N VAL A 14 9.95 3.36 53.54
CA VAL A 14 10.60 4.00 52.39
C VAL A 14 10.75 3.02 51.23
N VAL A 15 11.11 1.77 51.46
CA VAL A 15 11.20 0.72 50.44
C VAL A 15 9.83 0.38 49.90
N LEU A 16 8.79 0.32 50.75
CA LEU A 16 7.42 0.05 50.33
C LEU A 16 6.82 1.20 49.51
N THR A 17 7.13 2.47 49.88
CA THR A 17 6.68 3.64 49.08
C THR A 17 7.43 3.76 47.79
N LEU A 18 8.71 3.40 47.69
CA LEU A 18 9.43 3.34 46.40
C LEU A 18 8.91 2.24 45.49
N ALA A 19 8.49 1.10 46.06
CA ALA A 19 7.87 0.01 45.26
C ALA A 19 6.50 0.38 44.72
N LEU A 20 5.76 1.28 45.39
CA LEU A 20 4.46 1.80 44.96
C LEU A 20 4.58 2.98 43.97
N LEU A 21 5.73 3.60 43.84
CA LEU A 21 5.98 4.69 42.90
C LEU A 21 6.54 4.20 41.56
N GLY A 22 6.73 2.89 41.37
CA GLY A 22 7.24 2.27 40.15
C GLY A 22 6.24 2.14 39.03
N GLU A 23 4.97 2.53 39.18
CA GLU A 23 3.94 2.42 38.14
C GLU A 23 3.51 3.75 37.53
N ALA A 24 4.26 4.79 37.73
CA ALA A 24 3.92 6.06 37.11
C ALA A 24 5.11 6.57 36.29
N VAL A 25 5.24 6.17 35.07
CA VAL A 25 5.71 7.01 33.94
C VAL A 25 5.83 6.13 32.70
N PHE A 26 5.00 6.38 31.80
CA PHE A 26 4.87 6.19 30.35
C PHE A 26 3.46 5.72 30.00
N ALA A 27 2.46 6.44 30.48
CA ALA A 27 1.18 6.45 29.81
C ALA A 27 1.29 7.47 28.67
N ASP A 28 1.84 7.03 27.54
CA ASP A 28 1.41 7.55 26.27
C ASP A 28 -0.07 7.13 26.14
N ASN A 29 -0.98 8.11 26.14
CA ASN A 29 -2.43 7.90 26.04
C ASN A 29 -2.88 7.46 24.63
N SER A 30 -2.04 6.86 23.83
CA SER A 30 -2.45 6.05 22.72
C SER A 30 -2.92 4.71 23.29
N GLU A 31 -4.23 4.46 23.30
CA GLU A 31 -4.78 3.14 23.63
C GLU A 31 -4.09 2.10 22.76
N GLN A 32 -3.18 1.34 23.36
CA GLN A 32 -2.49 0.25 22.65
C GLN A 32 -3.54 -0.78 22.24
N PRO A 33 -3.58 -1.19 20.99
CA PRO A 33 -4.55 -2.18 20.55
C PRO A 33 -4.39 -3.47 21.35
N VAL A 34 -5.52 -4.04 21.79
CA VAL A 34 -5.54 -5.24 22.62
C VAL A 34 -5.71 -6.47 21.72
N TRP A 35 -4.93 -7.51 21.96
CA TRP A 35 -5.05 -8.76 21.21
C TRP A 35 -6.50 -9.29 21.21
N PRO A 36 -7.08 -9.69 20.06
CA PRO A 36 -6.47 -9.89 18.73
C PRO A 36 -6.63 -8.73 17.72
N GLU A 37 -6.70 -7.49 18.18
CA GLU A 37 -6.84 -6.32 17.30
C GLU A 37 -5.60 -6.10 16.43
N GLU A 38 -5.78 -5.41 15.30
CA GLU A 38 -4.68 -5.06 14.41
C GLU A 38 -3.67 -4.14 15.10
N GLY A 39 -2.38 -4.43 14.93
CA GLY A 39 -1.29 -3.72 15.60
C GLY A 39 -1.00 -4.21 17.02
N ALA A 40 -1.83 -5.09 17.59
CA ALA A 40 -1.59 -5.64 18.91
C ALA A 40 -0.42 -6.63 18.93
N ILE A 41 0.28 -6.66 20.07
CA ILE A 41 1.33 -7.64 20.36
C ILE A 41 0.89 -8.45 21.57
N GLN A 42 0.94 -9.76 21.43
CA GLN A 42 0.74 -10.68 22.56
C GLN A 42 2.09 -11.28 22.97
N LEU A 43 2.37 -11.17 24.26
CA LEU A 43 3.53 -11.77 24.88
C LEU A 43 3.10 -12.98 25.72
N SER A 44 3.82 -14.08 25.62
CA SER A 44 3.63 -15.24 26.48
C SER A 44 4.96 -15.69 27.06
N LYS A 45 4.91 -16.17 28.32
CA LYS A 45 6.05 -16.77 28.99
C LYS A 45 5.60 -18.02 29.70
N SER A 46 6.30 -19.11 29.47
CA SER A 46 6.11 -20.35 30.20
C SER A 46 7.44 -20.88 30.72
N ALA A 47 7.39 -21.61 31.81
CA ALA A 47 8.56 -22.28 32.36
C ALA A 47 8.19 -23.73 32.73
N ALA A 48 9.00 -24.66 32.31
CA ALA A 48 8.84 -26.09 32.63
C ALA A 48 10.13 -26.62 33.25
N ALA A 49 10.02 -27.46 34.27
CA ALA A 49 11.19 -28.14 34.84
C ALA A 49 11.77 -29.12 33.81
N VAL A 50 13.07 -29.14 33.67
CA VAL A 50 13.74 -30.09 32.78
C VAL A 50 13.84 -31.44 33.48
N GLU A 51 13.23 -32.47 32.91
CA GLU A 51 13.21 -33.82 33.47
C GLU A 51 14.63 -34.35 33.67
N GLY A 52 14.89 -34.90 34.87
CA GLY A 52 16.18 -35.46 35.20
C GLY A 52 17.29 -34.46 35.53
N LYS A 53 16.98 -33.16 35.62
CA LYS A 53 17.93 -32.12 36.03
C LYS A 53 17.40 -31.33 37.22
N GLU A 54 18.09 -31.38 38.33
CA GLU A 54 17.71 -30.59 39.51
C GLU A 54 17.91 -29.10 39.25
N ASN A 55 16.98 -28.25 39.71
CA ASN A 55 17.04 -26.79 39.64
C ASN A 55 17.22 -26.23 38.21
N THR A 56 16.84 -27.00 37.19
CA THR A 56 16.96 -26.58 35.78
C THR A 56 15.56 -26.39 35.18
N TRP A 57 15.35 -25.23 34.55
CA TRP A 57 14.07 -24.86 33.96
C TRP A 57 14.27 -24.48 32.48
N GLU A 58 13.40 -24.92 31.62
CA GLU A 58 13.25 -24.42 30.27
C GLU A 58 12.25 -23.26 30.28
N VAL A 59 12.68 -22.10 29.81
CA VAL A 59 11.83 -20.91 29.71
C VAL A 59 11.55 -20.62 28.25
N THR A 60 10.27 -20.69 27.87
CA THR A 60 9.83 -20.32 26.53
C THR A 60 9.20 -18.93 26.56
N LEU A 61 9.69 -18.05 25.70
CA LEU A 61 9.13 -16.72 25.45
C LEU A 61 8.49 -16.75 24.06
N GLY A 62 7.20 -16.42 24.00
CA GLY A 62 6.46 -16.29 22.75
C GLY A 62 6.10 -14.83 22.50
N ILE A 63 6.25 -14.39 21.25
CA ILE A 63 5.82 -13.07 20.79
C ILE A 63 4.96 -13.32 19.55
N GLN A 64 3.72 -12.83 19.59
CA GLN A 64 2.82 -12.84 18.44
C GLN A 64 2.42 -11.39 18.15
N GLY A 65 2.49 -11.00 16.88
CA GLY A 65 2.07 -9.68 16.42
C GLY A 65 0.99 -9.81 15.36
N LYS A 66 0.01 -8.93 15.36
CA LYS A 66 -0.98 -8.81 14.31
C LYS A 66 -0.74 -7.55 13.50
N ASN A 67 -0.40 -7.71 12.22
CA ASN A 67 -0.12 -6.57 11.36
C ASN A 67 -1.39 -5.76 11.10
N TYR A 68 -1.21 -4.44 10.92
CA TYR A 68 -2.26 -3.59 10.36
C TYR A 68 -2.59 -4.02 8.93
N LYS A 69 -3.86 -4.07 8.60
CA LYS A 69 -4.30 -4.14 7.20
C LYS A 69 -4.17 -2.75 6.58
N THR A 70 -3.13 -2.54 5.81
CA THR A 70 -2.95 -1.29 5.07
C THR A 70 -3.81 -1.31 3.81
N THR A 71 -4.58 -0.25 3.58
CA THR A 71 -5.34 -0.08 2.34
C THR A 71 -4.41 0.39 1.22
N SER A 72 -4.63 -0.11 0.00
CA SER A 72 -3.81 0.26 -1.16
C SER A 72 -4.68 0.64 -2.34
N ASP A 73 -4.37 1.78 -2.96
CA ASP A 73 -4.95 2.21 -4.21
C ASP A 73 -3.91 2.08 -5.32
N VAL A 74 -4.24 1.29 -6.33
CA VAL A 74 -3.38 1.02 -7.48
C VAL A 74 -4.06 1.53 -8.73
N VAL A 75 -3.34 2.29 -9.56
CA VAL A 75 -3.82 2.62 -10.90
C VAL A 75 -3.02 1.80 -11.91
N LEU A 76 -3.72 0.91 -12.61
CA LEU A 76 -3.19 0.13 -13.71
C LEU A 76 -3.30 0.95 -14.99
N VAL A 77 -2.16 1.32 -15.56
CA VAL A 77 -2.08 2.13 -16.78
C VAL A 77 -1.67 1.24 -17.95
N ILE A 78 -2.52 1.15 -18.96
CA ILE A 78 -2.30 0.28 -20.12
C ILE A 78 -2.14 1.13 -21.38
N ASP A 79 -1.00 0.94 -22.03
CA ASP A 79 -0.71 1.47 -23.35
C ASP A 79 -1.62 0.80 -24.42
N ASN A 80 -2.31 1.62 -25.19
CA ASN A 80 -3.16 1.21 -26.29
C ASN A 80 -2.67 1.85 -27.63
N SER A 81 -1.37 2.10 -27.74
CA SER A 81 -0.74 2.58 -28.97
C SER A 81 -0.71 1.50 -30.05
N ASN A 82 -0.43 1.91 -31.28
CA ASN A 82 -0.44 0.99 -32.43
C ASN A 82 0.56 -0.16 -32.30
N SER A 83 1.74 0.07 -31.70
CA SER A 83 2.79 -0.94 -31.52
C SER A 83 2.33 -2.09 -30.61
N MET A 84 1.39 -1.84 -29.70
CA MET A 84 0.84 -2.86 -28.80
C MET A 84 0.10 -3.98 -29.54
N TYR A 85 -0.31 -3.75 -30.79
CA TYR A 85 -0.99 -4.76 -31.60
C TYR A 85 -0.04 -5.64 -32.41
N ASP A 86 1.25 -5.29 -32.43
CA ASP A 86 2.28 -6.11 -33.05
C ASP A 86 2.67 -7.28 -32.12
N ASN A 87 3.01 -8.42 -32.70
CA ASN A 87 3.53 -9.59 -31.98
C ASN A 87 2.67 -10.05 -30.78
N SER A 88 1.36 -9.83 -30.86
CA SER A 88 0.39 -10.18 -29.78
C SER A 88 0.68 -9.50 -28.44
N ARG A 89 1.36 -8.34 -28.42
CA ARG A 89 1.68 -7.62 -27.18
C ARG A 89 0.42 -7.26 -26.40
N MET A 90 -0.61 -6.70 -27.05
CA MET A 90 -1.87 -6.37 -26.38
C MET A 90 -2.53 -7.61 -25.75
N ALA A 91 -2.53 -8.75 -26.42
CA ALA A 91 -3.10 -9.97 -25.86
C ALA A 91 -2.34 -10.43 -24.59
N LYS A 92 -1.01 -10.34 -24.62
CA LYS A 92 -0.14 -10.65 -23.47
C LYS A 92 -0.36 -9.65 -22.33
N THR A 93 -0.50 -8.36 -22.65
CA THR A 93 -0.78 -7.29 -21.68
C THR A 93 -2.10 -7.51 -20.97
N LYS A 94 -3.18 -7.84 -21.71
CA LYS A 94 -4.48 -8.17 -21.10
C LYS A 94 -4.40 -9.39 -20.19
N ALA A 95 -3.69 -10.44 -20.61
CA ALA A 95 -3.49 -11.63 -19.78
C ALA A 95 -2.73 -11.28 -18.49
N ALA A 96 -1.65 -10.50 -18.57
CA ALA A 96 -0.89 -10.03 -17.44
C ALA A 96 -1.71 -9.12 -16.50
N ALA A 97 -2.49 -8.19 -17.09
CA ALA A 97 -3.37 -7.29 -16.33
C ALA A 97 -4.46 -8.08 -15.58
N ASN A 98 -5.09 -9.06 -16.22
CA ASN A 98 -6.08 -9.91 -15.56
C ASN A 98 -5.47 -10.76 -14.45
N ALA A 99 -4.27 -11.33 -14.63
CA ALA A 99 -3.55 -12.06 -13.60
C ALA A 99 -3.17 -11.15 -12.42
N PHE A 100 -2.74 -9.93 -12.70
CA PHE A 100 -2.45 -8.91 -11.69
C PHE A 100 -3.70 -8.58 -10.85
N VAL A 101 -4.84 -8.35 -11.50
CA VAL A 101 -6.12 -8.12 -10.81
C VAL A 101 -6.51 -9.31 -9.93
N ASP A 102 -6.38 -10.55 -10.45
CA ASP A 102 -6.71 -11.75 -9.67
C ASP A 102 -5.80 -11.93 -8.46
N THR A 103 -4.53 -11.55 -8.57
CA THR A 103 -3.55 -11.64 -7.47
C THR A 103 -3.81 -10.62 -6.37
N LEU A 104 -4.20 -9.39 -6.73
CA LEU A 104 -4.33 -8.30 -5.75
C LEU A 104 -5.75 -8.17 -5.19
N LEU A 105 -6.79 -8.44 -5.98
CA LEU A 105 -8.17 -8.35 -5.53
C LEU A 105 -8.67 -9.73 -5.07
N THR A 106 -8.24 -10.13 -3.88
CA THR A 106 -8.71 -11.32 -3.17
C THR A 106 -9.78 -10.95 -2.14
N GLU A 107 -10.51 -11.93 -1.60
CA GLU A 107 -11.62 -11.73 -0.65
C GLU A 107 -11.21 -10.91 0.58
N ASP A 108 -10.00 -11.14 1.09
CA ASP A 108 -9.47 -10.43 2.26
C ASP A 108 -8.66 -9.18 1.91
N SER A 109 -8.59 -8.81 0.63
CA SER A 109 -7.79 -7.69 0.18
C SER A 109 -8.46 -6.34 0.49
N THR A 110 -7.67 -5.42 1.00
CA THR A 110 -8.04 -4.00 1.14
C THR A 110 -7.52 -3.16 -0.04
N THR A 111 -7.01 -3.81 -1.08
CA THR A 111 -6.54 -3.18 -2.29
C THR A 111 -7.69 -2.80 -3.20
N ARG A 112 -7.60 -1.64 -3.85
CA ARG A 112 -8.49 -1.21 -4.91
C ARG A 112 -7.68 -0.90 -6.17
N ILE A 113 -8.26 -1.16 -7.33
CA ILE A 113 -7.58 -0.94 -8.62
C ILE A 113 -8.46 -0.09 -9.51
N ALA A 114 -7.91 0.99 -10.06
CA ALA A 114 -8.48 1.74 -11.17
C ALA A 114 -7.70 1.45 -12.45
N LEU A 115 -8.36 1.56 -13.60
CA LEU A 115 -7.78 1.35 -14.91
C LEU A 115 -7.68 2.68 -15.66
N VAL A 116 -6.53 2.93 -16.27
CA VAL A 116 -6.31 3.97 -17.28
C VAL A 116 -5.81 3.30 -18.55
N VAL A 117 -6.43 3.60 -19.67
CA VAL A 117 -6.02 3.13 -21.00
C VAL A 117 -5.69 4.37 -21.84
N TYR A 118 -4.51 4.40 -22.43
CA TYR A 118 -4.07 5.58 -23.17
C TYR A 118 -3.47 5.25 -24.56
N ASN A 119 -3.59 6.19 -25.46
CA ASN A 119 -2.84 6.34 -26.72
C ASN A 119 -2.50 7.83 -26.92
N LEU A 120 -3.07 8.56 -27.86
CA LEU A 120 -3.09 10.05 -27.91
C LEU A 120 -4.26 10.63 -27.09
N ASN A 121 -5.23 9.81 -26.72
CA ASN A 121 -6.32 10.10 -25.79
C ASN A 121 -6.24 9.13 -24.62
N GLU A 122 -7.05 9.35 -23.59
CA GLU A 122 -7.16 8.44 -22.47
C GLU A 122 -8.62 8.14 -22.11
N THR A 123 -8.82 6.99 -21.51
CA THR A 123 -10.06 6.62 -20.82
C THR A 123 -9.68 6.03 -19.46
N HIS A 124 -10.50 6.26 -18.47
CA HIS A 124 -10.23 5.72 -17.13
C HIS A 124 -11.51 5.28 -16.43
N THR A 125 -11.33 4.52 -15.34
CA THR A 125 -12.41 4.04 -14.47
C THR A 125 -12.23 4.60 -13.06
N GLY A 126 -13.27 4.45 -12.22
CA GLY A 126 -13.11 4.52 -10.77
C GLY A 126 -12.39 3.30 -10.21
N PHE A 127 -12.26 3.25 -8.87
CA PHE A 127 -11.60 2.16 -8.17
C PHE A 127 -12.54 0.94 -8.01
N TYR A 128 -12.01 -0.23 -8.30
CA TYR A 128 -12.66 -1.53 -8.12
C TYR A 128 -12.06 -2.27 -6.94
N THR A 129 -12.90 -3.03 -6.25
CA THR A 129 -12.54 -3.92 -5.13
C THR A 129 -12.70 -5.39 -5.55
N TYR A 130 -12.49 -6.31 -4.62
CA TYR A 130 -12.74 -7.74 -4.85
C TYR A 130 -14.18 -8.02 -5.32
N GLU A 131 -15.18 -7.37 -4.71
CA GLU A 131 -16.60 -7.62 -4.98
C GLU A 131 -16.99 -7.31 -6.43
N ASN A 132 -16.30 -6.37 -7.06
CA ASN A 132 -16.59 -5.95 -8.43
C ASN A 132 -15.43 -6.16 -9.41
N LYS A 133 -14.42 -6.97 -9.05
CA LYS A 133 -13.25 -7.24 -9.89
C LYS A 133 -13.61 -7.81 -11.27
N ALA A 134 -14.72 -8.55 -11.39
CA ALA A 134 -15.18 -9.07 -12.67
C ALA A 134 -15.51 -7.95 -13.66
N ALA A 135 -16.06 -6.82 -13.19
CA ALA A 135 -16.31 -5.66 -14.03
C ALA A 135 -15.01 -5.01 -14.50
N LEU A 136 -13.97 -4.91 -13.62
CA LEU A 136 -12.65 -4.43 -14.03
C LEU A 136 -12.03 -5.32 -15.11
N LYS A 137 -12.08 -6.64 -14.94
CA LYS A 137 -11.57 -7.60 -15.95
C LYS A 137 -12.32 -7.45 -17.27
N HIS A 138 -13.63 -7.23 -17.23
CA HIS A 138 -14.40 -6.95 -18.44
C HIS A 138 -13.93 -5.67 -19.15
N GLN A 139 -13.58 -4.60 -18.40
CA GLN A 139 -13.01 -3.37 -18.97
C GLN A 139 -11.65 -3.65 -19.64
N ILE A 140 -10.78 -4.44 -19.00
CA ILE A 140 -9.49 -4.85 -19.57
C ILE A 140 -9.70 -5.65 -20.87
N ASP A 141 -10.63 -6.61 -20.87
CA ASP A 141 -10.93 -7.43 -22.04
C ASP A 141 -11.58 -6.63 -23.18
N ALA A 142 -12.30 -5.57 -22.84
CA ALA A 142 -12.95 -4.68 -23.79
C ALA A 142 -11.98 -3.72 -24.51
N ILE A 143 -10.72 -3.55 -24.02
CA ILE A 143 -9.70 -2.80 -24.76
C ILE A 143 -9.64 -3.38 -26.19
N ALA A 144 -9.52 -2.52 -27.20
CA ALA A 144 -9.60 -2.93 -28.60
C ALA A 144 -8.80 -4.20 -28.90
N LYS A 145 -9.35 -5.07 -29.76
CA LYS A 145 -8.70 -6.34 -30.15
C LYS A 145 -7.85 -6.21 -31.40
N SER A 146 -7.98 -5.11 -32.10
CA SER A 146 -7.27 -4.79 -33.34
C SER A 146 -6.77 -3.35 -33.29
N ARG A 147 -5.74 -3.08 -34.08
CA ARG A 147 -5.16 -1.73 -34.22
C ARG A 147 -6.26 -0.71 -34.51
N PRO A 148 -6.40 0.36 -33.72
CA PRO A 148 -7.31 1.46 -34.03
C PRO A 148 -6.93 2.10 -35.37
N GLU A 149 -7.92 2.40 -36.22
CA GLU A 149 -7.66 3.03 -37.52
C GLU A 149 -7.20 4.48 -37.41
N THR A 150 -7.38 5.09 -36.24
CA THR A 150 -7.07 6.51 -35.97
C THR A 150 -6.29 6.70 -34.70
N LEU A 151 -5.32 7.62 -34.71
CA LEU A 151 -4.60 8.15 -33.54
C LEU A 151 -3.75 7.11 -32.78
N GLY A 152 -2.78 6.52 -33.47
CA GLY A 152 -1.93 5.47 -32.95
C GLY A 152 -0.66 5.90 -32.21
N GLY A 153 -0.60 7.06 -31.58
CA GLY A 153 0.57 7.53 -30.85
C GLY A 153 0.65 6.97 -29.42
N THR A 154 1.81 7.17 -28.79
CA THR A 154 2.12 6.72 -27.43
C THR A 154 2.33 7.95 -26.54
N PHE A 155 1.28 8.41 -25.86
CA PHE A 155 1.32 9.57 -24.97
C PHE A 155 1.39 9.12 -23.51
N THR A 156 2.50 8.49 -23.14
CA THR A 156 2.72 7.91 -21.80
C THR A 156 2.53 8.92 -20.69
N GLN A 157 2.94 10.15 -20.90
CA GLN A 157 2.80 11.22 -19.92
C GLN A 157 1.32 11.51 -19.62
N LEU A 158 0.43 11.47 -20.61
CA LEU A 158 -1.02 11.61 -20.41
C LEU A 158 -1.56 10.49 -19.51
N GLY A 159 -1.21 9.23 -19.80
CA GLY A 159 -1.62 8.08 -18.97
C GLY A 159 -1.16 8.20 -17.52
N LEU A 160 0.10 8.58 -17.31
CA LEU A 160 0.66 8.79 -15.96
C LEU A 160 0.05 9.99 -15.24
N HIS A 161 -0.22 11.08 -15.97
CA HIS A 161 -0.88 12.26 -15.42
C HIS A 161 -2.29 11.93 -14.93
N THR A 162 -3.09 11.22 -15.75
CA THR A 162 -4.42 10.75 -15.37
C THR A 162 -4.38 9.84 -14.16
N ALA A 163 -3.44 8.88 -14.12
CA ALA A 163 -3.25 8.00 -12.97
C ALA A 163 -2.91 8.77 -11.68
N ARG A 164 -2.00 9.75 -11.76
CA ARG A 164 -1.68 10.64 -10.63
C ARG A 164 -2.91 11.43 -10.17
N THR A 165 -3.70 11.94 -11.10
CA THR A 165 -4.92 12.71 -10.79
C THR A 165 -5.94 11.84 -10.05
N LEU A 166 -6.15 10.59 -10.49
CA LEU A 166 -7.01 9.63 -9.79
C LEU A 166 -6.52 9.35 -8.37
N LEU A 167 -5.22 9.11 -8.18
CA LEU A 167 -4.64 8.86 -6.86
C LEU A 167 -4.67 10.08 -5.93
N ASN A 168 -4.74 11.29 -6.47
CA ASN A 168 -4.86 12.53 -5.69
C ASN A 168 -6.31 12.98 -5.51
N SER A 169 -7.28 12.31 -6.13
CA SER A 169 -8.69 12.62 -5.99
C SER A 169 -9.24 12.22 -4.61
N ALA A 170 -10.40 12.77 -4.24
CA ALA A 170 -11.10 12.39 -3.02
C ALA A 170 -11.58 10.93 -3.01
N GLU A 171 -11.66 10.27 -4.17
CA GLU A 171 -11.99 8.85 -4.29
C GLU A 171 -10.85 7.92 -3.86
N SER A 172 -9.60 8.43 -3.91
CA SER A 172 -8.42 7.67 -3.51
C SER A 172 -8.16 7.82 -2.02
N THR A 173 -8.62 6.83 -1.26
CA THR A 173 -8.52 6.78 0.22
C THR A 173 -7.49 5.77 0.72
N GLY A 174 -6.78 5.07 -0.17
CA GLY A 174 -5.73 4.12 0.19
C GLY A 174 -4.54 4.79 0.86
N GLN A 175 -3.99 4.14 1.88
CA GLN A 175 -2.77 4.58 2.57
C GLN A 175 -1.55 4.45 1.65
N ASN A 176 -1.49 3.35 0.89
CA ASN A 176 -0.47 3.14 -0.12
C ASN A 176 -1.04 3.47 -1.50
N LYS A 177 -0.30 4.24 -2.29
CA LYS A 177 -0.70 4.65 -3.64
C LYS A 177 0.36 4.24 -4.64
N SER A 178 -0.04 3.55 -5.71
CA SER A 178 0.89 3.00 -6.68
C SER A 178 0.35 3.13 -8.10
N ILE A 179 1.26 3.31 -9.06
CA ILE A 179 0.96 3.27 -10.49
C ILE A 179 1.72 2.08 -11.09
N VAL A 180 1.01 1.24 -11.84
CA VAL A 180 1.60 0.14 -12.60
C VAL A 180 1.37 0.42 -14.08
N LEU A 181 2.45 0.64 -14.82
CA LEU A 181 2.43 0.92 -16.26
C LEU A 181 2.75 -0.35 -17.05
N LEU A 182 1.87 -0.69 -17.98
CA LEU A 182 2.08 -1.72 -19.00
C LEU A 182 2.16 -1.05 -20.38
N SER A 183 3.36 -1.01 -20.93
CA SER A 183 3.67 -0.41 -22.24
C SER A 183 4.75 -1.24 -22.93
N ASP A 184 4.81 -1.16 -24.26
CA ASP A 184 5.86 -1.82 -25.06
C ASP A 184 6.96 -0.86 -25.51
N GLY A 185 6.87 0.42 -25.08
CA GLY A 185 7.94 1.23 -25.49
C GLY A 185 7.97 2.71 -25.43
N GLU A 186 8.38 3.27 -26.53
CA GLU A 186 8.86 4.61 -26.69
C GLU A 186 7.71 5.61 -26.83
N PRO A 187 7.64 6.66 -25.99
CA PRO A 187 6.64 7.69 -26.13
C PRO A 187 6.85 8.49 -27.42
N THR A 188 5.76 8.71 -28.17
CA THR A 188 5.75 9.51 -29.40
C THR A 188 5.07 10.87 -29.21
N ALA A 189 4.55 11.16 -28.01
CA ALA A 189 3.93 12.43 -27.67
C ALA A 189 4.25 12.81 -26.23
N SER A 190 4.35 14.11 -25.99
CA SER A 190 4.45 14.69 -24.65
C SER A 190 3.74 16.04 -24.59
N TYR A 191 3.39 16.50 -23.39
CA TYR A 191 2.96 17.87 -23.19
C TYR A 191 4.11 18.84 -23.48
N ARG A 192 3.79 19.98 -24.07
CA ARG A 192 4.73 21.09 -24.15
C ARG A 192 4.92 21.70 -22.77
N ILE A 193 6.14 22.09 -22.45
CA ILE A 193 6.43 22.90 -21.27
C ILE A 193 6.04 24.34 -21.64
N GLY A 194 4.93 24.83 -21.08
CA GLY A 194 4.48 26.20 -21.25
C GLY A 194 5.21 27.14 -20.29
N GLY A 195 6.00 28.09 -20.83
CA GLY A 195 6.63 29.12 -20.03
C GLY A 195 7.97 28.75 -19.40
N SER A 196 8.52 29.64 -18.58
CA SER A 196 9.79 29.43 -17.88
C SER A 196 9.65 28.28 -16.89
N ILE A 197 10.56 27.32 -16.97
CA ILE A 197 10.68 26.24 -15.97
C ILE A 197 11.11 26.88 -14.66
N THR A 198 10.15 27.11 -13.77
CA THR A 198 10.44 27.25 -12.35
C THR A 198 10.32 25.85 -11.76
N CYS A 199 11.38 25.38 -11.09
CA CYS A 199 11.41 24.09 -10.39
C CYS A 199 10.46 24.10 -9.17
N THR A 200 9.19 24.35 -9.37
CA THR A 200 8.12 24.25 -8.39
C THR A 200 7.18 23.13 -8.82
N GLU A 201 6.55 22.51 -7.86
CA GLU A 201 5.80 21.25 -7.99
C GLU A 201 4.63 21.27 -8.99
N ASP A 202 4.28 22.42 -9.56
CA ASP A 202 3.17 22.61 -10.50
C ASP A 202 3.69 22.99 -11.89
N ILE A 203 3.93 21.99 -12.72
CA ILE A 203 4.14 22.20 -14.16
C ILE A 203 2.76 22.24 -14.82
N GLU A 204 2.29 23.41 -15.26
CA GLU A 204 1.12 23.51 -16.12
C GLU A 204 1.45 22.98 -17.52
N PHE A 205 0.84 21.86 -17.89
CA PHE A 205 0.91 21.31 -19.24
C PHE A 205 -0.20 21.94 -20.08
N THR A 206 0.16 22.82 -21.01
CA THR A 206 -0.82 23.56 -21.81
C THR A 206 -1.05 22.98 -23.21
N ASP A 207 -0.18 22.11 -23.66
CA ASP A 207 -0.23 21.55 -25.02
C ASP A 207 0.66 20.28 -25.12
N TYR A 208 0.56 19.53 -26.20
CA TYR A 208 1.40 18.35 -26.46
C TYR A 208 2.19 18.49 -27.77
N THR A 209 3.31 17.78 -27.84
CA THR A 209 4.15 17.69 -29.03
C THR A 209 4.25 16.24 -29.47
N LEU A 210 4.00 15.98 -30.75
CA LEU A 210 4.24 14.67 -31.38
C LEU A 210 5.72 14.56 -31.75
N PHE A 211 6.34 13.43 -31.44
CA PHE A 211 7.68 13.05 -31.88
C PHE A 211 7.51 12.03 -33.02
N PHE A 212 8.15 12.29 -34.15
CA PHE A 212 8.18 11.41 -35.32
C PHE A 212 9.60 10.94 -35.58
#